data_c947526f0443abdd853692957d2f7893
#
_entry.id   c947526f0443abdd853692957d2f7893
#
_cell.length_a   1.000
_cell.length_b   1.000
_cell.length_c   1.000
_cell.angle_alpha   90.00
_cell.angle_beta   90.00
_cell.angle_gamma   90.00
#
_symmetry.space_group_name_H-M   'P 1'
#
loop_
_entity.id
_entity.type
_entity.pdbx_description
1 polymer ?
#
loop_
_entity_poly.entity_id
_entity_poly.type
_entity_poly.pdbx_seq_one_letter_code
_entity_poly.pdbx_strand_id
1 'polypeptide(L)'
;DLLPASYVSTDYIAGDGLADNMTWRSRTNANYRFATGSSLMSNYSHSSIYTRDYKGIYYCNLFLKDDIGKTTKYMLDEKLNAKLQNVLQGDAYALRAWYLYDLLKFFGGRSTDGQMMGVPIFTEPIDPNNADLSDVARPTYEQCVDQIIKDIDSALVYLPAANRDFLKDQELVPITGAVRYRRFDGAGMLALKA
;
A
#
# COMPACT_ATOMS: atom_id res chain seq x y z
N ASP A 1 -8.84 4.83 -9.25
CA ASP A 1 -8.37 3.46 -9.17
C ASP A 1 -7.09 3.42 -8.34
N LEU A 2 -7.25 3.22 -7.01
CA LEU A 2 -6.13 3.21 -6.05
C LEU A 2 -5.56 1.80 -5.82
N LEU A 3 -6.27 0.76 -6.24
CA LEU A 3 -5.72 -0.59 -6.29
C LEU A 3 -5.31 -0.92 -7.72
N PRO A 4 -4.08 -1.37 -7.94
CA PRO A 4 -3.63 -1.66 -9.29
C PRO A 4 -4.45 -2.79 -9.91
N ALA A 5 -5.03 -2.52 -11.07
CA ALA A 5 -5.69 -3.53 -11.90
C ALA A 5 -4.75 -4.71 -12.27
N SER A 6 -3.46 -4.52 -12.07
CA SER A 6 -2.42 -5.52 -12.31
C SER A 6 -2.41 -6.69 -11.33
N TYR A 7 -3.05 -6.58 -10.17
CA TYR A 7 -3.17 -7.72 -9.25
C TYR A 7 -3.97 -8.89 -9.83
N VAL A 8 -4.80 -8.64 -10.85
CA VAL A 8 -5.75 -9.63 -11.34
C VAL A 8 -5.27 -10.38 -12.59
N SER A 9 -4.36 -9.84 -13.40
CA SER A 9 -4.13 -10.45 -14.72
C SER A 9 -2.73 -10.97 -15.02
N THR A 10 -1.68 -10.35 -14.48
CA THR A 10 -0.30 -10.77 -14.80
C THR A 10 0.39 -11.51 -13.67
N ASP A 11 0.11 -11.14 -12.43
CA ASP A 11 0.81 -11.73 -11.28
C ASP A 11 0.24 -13.12 -10.93
N TYR A 12 -1.06 -13.34 -11.17
CA TYR A 12 -1.68 -14.67 -10.97
C TYR A 12 -1.13 -15.69 -11.96
N ILE A 13 -0.99 -15.30 -13.23
CA ILE A 13 -0.39 -16.13 -14.28
C ILE A 13 1.10 -16.37 -14.00
N ALA A 14 1.80 -15.38 -13.42
CA ALA A 14 3.19 -15.53 -13.02
C ALA A 14 3.35 -16.54 -11.88
N GLY A 15 2.44 -16.56 -10.91
CA GLY A 15 2.43 -17.49 -9.79
C GLY A 15 2.34 -18.94 -10.23
N ASP A 16 1.47 -19.26 -11.18
CA ASP A 16 1.33 -20.61 -11.74
C ASP A 16 2.58 -21.07 -12.49
N GLY A 17 3.23 -20.18 -13.23
CA GLY A 17 4.49 -20.50 -13.92
C GLY A 17 5.70 -20.66 -12.97
N LEU A 18 5.66 -20.02 -11.80
CA LEU A 18 6.67 -20.16 -10.76
C LEU A 18 6.46 -21.41 -9.89
N ALA A 19 5.23 -21.93 -9.84
CA ALA A 19 4.82 -23.08 -9.05
C ALA A 19 4.79 -24.42 -9.83
N ASP A 20 5.45 -24.50 -10.97
CA ASP A 20 5.47 -25.68 -11.87
C ASP A 20 4.10 -26.08 -12.46
N ASN A 21 3.06 -25.27 -12.28
CA ASN A 21 1.72 -25.58 -12.79
C ASN A 21 1.58 -25.29 -14.28
N MET A 22 2.46 -24.44 -14.84
CA MET A 22 2.48 -24.10 -16.26
C MET A 22 3.89 -23.76 -16.75
N THR A 23 4.09 -23.82 -18.05
CA THR A 23 5.32 -23.35 -18.68
C THR A 23 5.03 -22.29 -19.75
N TRP A 24 6.03 -21.46 -20.03
CA TRP A 24 5.91 -20.37 -20.98
C TRP A 24 6.40 -20.79 -22.37
N ARG A 25 5.62 -20.51 -23.40
CA ARG A 25 6.03 -20.74 -24.78
C ARG A 25 7.25 -19.89 -25.18
N SER A 26 7.34 -18.67 -24.66
CA SER A 26 8.43 -17.73 -24.99
C SER A 26 9.46 -17.70 -23.89
N ARG A 27 10.70 -18.08 -24.22
CA ARG A 27 11.87 -18.00 -23.32
C ARG A 27 12.33 -16.57 -23.05
N THR A 28 11.85 -15.58 -23.83
CA THR A 28 12.13 -14.15 -23.64
C THR A 28 11.16 -13.49 -22.65
N ASN A 29 10.11 -14.20 -22.23
CA ASN A 29 9.16 -13.70 -21.24
C ASN A 29 9.87 -13.44 -19.90
N ALA A 30 9.61 -12.31 -19.25
CA ALA A 30 10.24 -11.92 -17.99
C ALA A 30 9.96 -12.94 -16.88
N ASN A 31 8.75 -13.47 -16.82
CA ASN A 31 8.35 -14.47 -15.83
C ASN A 31 9.05 -15.81 -16.05
N TYR A 32 9.23 -16.24 -17.32
CA TYR A 32 10.04 -17.42 -17.65
C TYR A 32 11.49 -17.27 -17.18
N ARG A 33 12.09 -16.11 -17.42
CA ARG A 33 13.48 -15.83 -16.98
C ARG A 33 13.58 -15.83 -15.46
N PHE A 34 12.58 -15.31 -14.78
CA PHE A 34 12.53 -15.34 -13.32
C PHE A 34 12.40 -16.77 -12.78
N ALA A 35 11.47 -17.57 -13.32
CA ALA A 35 11.25 -18.96 -12.95
C ALA A 35 12.50 -19.84 -13.17
N THR A 36 13.28 -19.57 -14.22
CA THR A 36 14.51 -20.32 -14.55
C THR A 36 15.78 -19.76 -13.91
N GLY A 37 15.68 -18.73 -13.06
CA GLY A 37 16.83 -18.08 -12.44
C GLY A 37 17.73 -17.30 -13.40
N SER A 38 17.28 -17.10 -14.65
CA SER A 38 18.04 -16.37 -15.68
C SER A 38 17.77 -14.87 -15.71
N SER A 39 16.98 -14.36 -14.75
CA SER A 39 16.68 -12.93 -14.61
C SER A 39 17.82 -12.21 -13.89
N LEU A 40 18.40 -11.21 -14.54
CA LEU A 40 19.32 -10.29 -13.90
C LEU A 40 18.53 -9.29 -13.06
N MET A 41 19.12 -8.77 -11.98
CA MET A 41 18.48 -7.75 -11.12
C MET A 41 17.99 -6.52 -11.91
N SER A 42 18.68 -6.14 -12.99
CA SER A 42 18.27 -5.04 -13.88
C SER A 42 16.98 -5.30 -14.66
N ASN A 43 16.56 -6.57 -14.78
CA ASN A 43 15.36 -6.98 -15.52
C ASN A 43 14.25 -7.50 -14.60
N TYR A 44 14.31 -7.18 -13.31
CA TYR A 44 13.35 -7.65 -12.33
C TYR A 44 11.97 -7.05 -12.64
N SER A 45 10.99 -7.89 -12.88
CA SER A 45 9.64 -7.48 -13.29
C SER A 45 8.88 -6.68 -12.23
N HIS A 46 9.36 -6.72 -10.98
CA HIS A 46 8.74 -6.04 -9.84
C HIS A 46 9.35 -4.68 -9.50
N SER A 47 10.33 -4.18 -10.27
CA SER A 47 10.92 -2.85 -10.05
C SER A 47 9.88 -1.73 -10.08
N SER A 48 8.84 -1.88 -10.91
CA SER A 48 7.70 -0.95 -10.97
C SER A 48 6.89 -0.91 -9.68
N ILE A 49 6.83 -2.01 -8.91
CA ILE A 49 6.16 -2.08 -7.61
C ILE A 49 6.87 -1.16 -6.62
N TYR A 50 8.20 -1.24 -6.56
CA TYR A 50 9.01 -0.41 -5.66
C TYR A 50 8.72 1.08 -5.85
N THR A 51 8.83 1.56 -7.10
CA THR A 51 8.58 2.97 -7.43
C THR A 51 7.13 3.38 -7.18
N ARG A 52 6.17 2.54 -7.55
CA ARG A 52 4.74 2.79 -7.37
C ARG A 52 4.40 2.95 -5.90
N ASP A 53 4.87 2.05 -5.06
CA ASP A 53 4.45 1.98 -3.66
C ASP A 53 5.12 3.08 -2.84
N TYR A 54 6.39 3.39 -3.07
CA TYR A 54 7.01 4.55 -2.44
C TYR A 54 6.38 5.87 -2.88
N LYS A 55 5.97 5.97 -4.14
CA LYS A 55 5.19 7.13 -4.60
C LYS A 55 3.82 7.21 -3.90
N GLY A 56 3.17 6.07 -3.68
CA GLY A 56 1.95 5.97 -2.90
C GLY A 56 2.16 6.44 -1.45
N ILE A 57 3.21 5.96 -0.78
CA ILE A 57 3.60 6.39 0.57
C ILE A 57 3.86 7.90 0.62
N TYR A 58 4.55 8.44 -0.37
CA TYR A 58 4.79 9.88 -0.46
C TYR A 58 3.49 10.69 -0.50
N TYR A 59 2.51 10.29 -1.32
CA TYR A 59 1.22 10.97 -1.37
C TYR A 59 0.40 10.81 -0.09
N CYS A 60 0.45 9.62 0.55
CA CYS A 60 -0.17 9.44 1.87
C CYS A 60 0.45 10.38 2.90
N ASN A 61 1.78 10.48 2.92
CA ASN A 61 2.50 11.37 3.84
C ASN A 61 2.19 12.86 3.58
N LEU A 62 2.10 13.28 2.30
CA LEU A 62 1.67 14.64 1.96
C LEU A 62 0.27 14.95 2.50
N PHE A 63 -0.65 13.99 2.39
CA PHE A 63 -2.02 14.15 2.88
C PHE A 63 -2.09 14.22 4.41
N LEU A 64 -1.25 13.42 5.08
CA LEU A 64 -1.20 13.35 6.55
C LEU A 64 -0.37 14.48 7.17
N LYS A 65 0.53 15.11 6.39
CA LYS A 65 1.39 16.19 6.85
C LYS A 65 0.57 17.43 7.24
N ASP A 66 0.95 18.03 8.37
CA ASP A 66 0.37 19.27 8.86
C ASP A 66 -1.18 19.23 8.92
N ASP A 67 -1.72 18.04 9.12
CA ASP A 67 -3.16 17.78 9.16
C ASP A 67 -3.94 18.31 7.92
N ILE A 68 -3.30 18.38 6.76
CA ILE A 68 -3.92 18.89 5.52
C ILE A 68 -5.27 18.22 5.26
N GLY A 69 -5.34 16.89 5.45
CA GLY A 69 -6.59 16.14 5.28
C GLY A 69 -7.69 16.56 6.25
N LYS A 70 -7.33 17.08 7.45
CA LYS A 70 -8.29 17.53 8.47
C LYS A 70 -8.63 19.02 8.33
N THR A 71 -7.73 19.84 7.80
CA THR A 71 -7.93 21.29 7.68
C THR A 71 -8.59 21.68 6.36
N THR A 72 -8.51 20.85 5.34
CA THR A 72 -9.13 21.09 4.04
C THR A 72 -10.66 21.03 4.15
N LYS A 73 -11.32 22.08 3.67
CA LYS A 73 -12.78 22.14 3.61
C LYS A 73 -13.28 21.56 2.30
N TYR A 74 -13.77 20.31 2.35
CA TYR A 74 -14.33 19.61 1.19
C TYR A 74 -15.81 19.91 0.96
N MET A 75 -16.54 20.28 2.02
CA MET A 75 -17.99 20.51 2.01
C MET A 75 -18.36 21.78 2.77
N LEU A 76 -19.50 22.36 2.42
CA LEU A 76 -20.04 23.53 3.10
C LEU A 76 -20.61 23.18 4.48
N ASP A 77 -21.26 22.03 4.61
CA ASP A 77 -21.76 21.51 5.88
C ASP A 77 -20.60 21.01 6.74
N GLU A 78 -20.41 21.62 7.90
CA GLU A 78 -19.27 21.33 8.79
C GLU A 78 -19.31 19.92 9.36
N LYS A 79 -20.50 19.39 9.68
CA LYS A 79 -20.67 18.03 10.22
C LYS A 79 -20.31 16.98 9.17
N LEU A 80 -20.81 17.17 7.94
CA LEU A 80 -20.49 16.28 6.82
C LEU A 80 -19.02 16.39 6.42
N ASN A 81 -18.47 17.60 6.46
CA ASN A 81 -17.05 17.83 6.19
C ASN A 81 -16.17 17.07 7.20
N ALA A 82 -16.47 17.16 8.50
CA ALA A 82 -15.73 16.44 9.53
C ALA A 82 -15.82 14.91 9.36
N LYS A 83 -17.00 14.38 9.03
CA LYS A 83 -17.16 12.96 8.71
C LYS A 83 -16.29 12.53 7.52
N LEU A 84 -16.30 13.32 6.45
CA LEU A 84 -15.49 13.00 5.26
C LEU A 84 -14.00 13.09 5.55
N GLN A 85 -13.57 14.12 6.26
CA GLN A 85 -12.17 14.29 6.69
C GLN A 85 -11.68 13.06 7.47
N ASN A 86 -12.46 12.57 8.44
CA ASN A 86 -12.12 11.38 9.21
C ASN A 86 -11.94 10.16 8.33
N VAL A 87 -12.89 9.91 7.44
CA VAL A 87 -12.80 8.76 6.52
C VAL A 87 -11.58 8.84 5.61
N LEU A 88 -11.26 10.02 5.09
CA LEU A 88 -10.08 10.22 4.25
C LEU A 88 -8.77 10.04 5.02
N GLN A 89 -8.73 10.43 6.30
CA GLN A 89 -7.60 10.15 7.20
C GLN A 89 -7.40 8.64 7.36
N GLY A 90 -8.47 7.91 7.63
CA GLY A 90 -8.42 6.45 7.72
C GLY A 90 -7.94 5.79 6.43
N ASP A 91 -8.44 6.25 5.28
CA ASP A 91 -7.99 5.76 3.97
C ASP A 91 -6.49 6.01 3.73
N ALA A 92 -5.97 7.17 4.14
CA ALA A 92 -4.54 7.50 3.96
C ALA A 92 -3.62 6.61 4.83
N TYR A 93 -3.97 6.38 6.10
CA TYR A 93 -3.24 5.45 6.96
C TYR A 93 -3.33 4.02 6.44
N ALA A 94 -4.50 3.55 6.03
CA ALA A 94 -4.71 2.22 5.48
C ALA A 94 -3.89 1.98 4.20
N LEU A 95 -3.86 2.96 3.29
CA LEU A 95 -3.06 2.88 2.07
C LEU A 95 -1.57 2.86 2.39
N ARG A 96 -1.09 3.66 3.34
CA ARG A 96 0.32 3.67 3.73
C ARG A 96 0.74 2.32 4.33
N ALA A 97 -0.08 1.74 5.20
CA ALA A 97 0.13 0.40 5.74
C ALA A 97 0.20 -0.65 4.63
N TRP A 98 -0.74 -0.60 3.67
CA TRP A 98 -0.78 -1.52 2.55
C TRP A 98 0.44 -1.42 1.64
N TYR A 99 0.86 -0.21 1.26
CA TYR A 99 2.04 -0.02 0.43
C TYR A 99 3.32 -0.49 1.14
N LEU A 100 3.46 -0.21 2.44
CA LEU A 100 4.61 -0.69 3.21
C LEU A 100 4.60 -2.21 3.35
N TYR A 101 3.43 -2.83 3.54
CA TYR A 101 3.28 -4.28 3.53
C TYR A 101 3.67 -4.90 2.18
N ASP A 102 3.19 -4.32 1.07
CA ASP A 102 3.52 -4.81 -0.27
C ASP A 102 5.03 -4.71 -0.55
N LEU A 103 5.65 -3.59 -0.21
CA LEU A 103 7.10 -3.42 -0.26
C LEU A 103 7.84 -4.45 0.60
N LEU A 104 7.41 -4.67 1.83
CA LEU A 104 8.03 -5.62 2.75
C LEU A 104 7.96 -7.05 2.22
N LYS A 105 6.82 -7.44 1.64
CA LYS A 105 6.58 -8.74 1.03
C LYS A 105 7.53 -9.03 -0.14
N PHE A 106 7.79 -8.03 -1.00
CA PHE A 106 8.61 -8.24 -2.21
C PHE A 106 10.09 -7.94 -2.00
N PHE A 107 10.43 -7.02 -1.11
CA PHE A 107 11.80 -6.49 -0.97
C PHE A 107 12.39 -6.69 0.43
N GLY A 108 11.60 -7.12 1.41
CA GLY A 108 12.10 -7.59 2.70
C GLY A 108 12.81 -8.94 2.54
N GLY A 109 13.72 -9.24 3.45
CA GLY A 109 14.38 -10.54 3.41
C GLY A 109 15.67 -10.60 4.19
N ARG A 110 16.32 -11.76 4.11
CA ARG A 110 17.54 -12.06 4.85
C ARG A 110 18.75 -11.41 4.19
N SER A 111 19.54 -10.69 4.95
CA SER A 111 20.80 -10.10 4.52
C SER A 111 21.94 -11.15 4.56
N THR A 112 23.10 -10.79 4.06
CA THR A 112 24.27 -11.68 3.99
C THR A 112 24.81 -12.12 5.36
N ASP A 113 24.55 -11.31 6.39
CA ASP A 113 24.90 -11.61 7.80
C ASP A 113 23.80 -12.44 8.52
N GLY A 114 22.72 -12.79 7.81
CA GLY A 114 21.64 -13.60 8.32
C GLY A 114 20.51 -12.81 9.00
N GLN A 115 20.61 -11.49 9.14
CA GLN A 115 19.56 -10.67 9.75
C GLN A 115 18.37 -10.51 8.81
N MET A 116 17.17 -10.50 9.37
CA MET A 116 15.95 -10.17 8.61
C MET A 116 15.82 -8.66 8.48
N MET A 117 15.98 -8.18 7.25
CA MET A 117 15.94 -6.76 6.92
C MET A 117 14.62 -6.39 6.28
N GLY A 118 14.12 -5.22 6.67
CA GLY A 118 12.93 -4.62 6.09
C GLY A 118 13.22 -3.78 4.85
N VAL A 119 12.41 -2.76 4.65
CA VAL A 119 12.53 -1.75 3.59
C VAL A 119 12.53 -0.36 4.24
N PRO A 120 13.10 0.67 3.61
CA PRO A 120 13.09 2.02 4.16
C PRO A 120 11.68 2.48 4.57
N ILE A 121 11.56 3.02 5.78
CA ILE A 121 10.28 3.52 6.33
C ILE A 121 10.28 5.05 6.22
N PHE A 122 9.28 5.59 5.52
CA PHE A 122 9.06 7.02 5.42
C PHE A 122 7.69 7.39 6.00
N THR A 123 7.70 8.16 7.07
CA THR A 123 6.49 8.71 7.72
C THR A 123 6.29 10.19 7.43
N GLU A 124 7.29 10.82 6.81
CA GLU A 124 7.26 12.18 6.31
C GLU A 124 7.30 12.21 4.78
N PRO A 125 6.78 13.27 4.12
CA PRO A 125 6.83 13.37 2.67
C PRO A 125 8.25 13.66 2.17
N ILE A 126 8.92 12.61 1.72
CA ILE A 126 10.23 12.69 1.07
C ILE A 126 10.00 12.41 -0.42
N ASP A 127 10.24 13.41 -1.27
CA ASP A 127 10.10 13.24 -2.71
C ASP A 127 11.20 12.30 -3.24
N PRO A 128 10.83 11.10 -3.74
CA PRO A 128 11.80 10.12 -4.19
C PRO A 128 12.60 10.58 -5.43
N ASN A 129 12.14 11.63 -6.13
CA ASN A 129 12.86 12.15 -7.29
C ASN A 129 13.95 13.18 -6.91
N ASN A 130 13.86 13.77 -5.71
CA ASN A 130 14.73 14.86 -5.28
C ASN A 130 15.51 14.56 -3.99
N ALA A 131 15.22 13.46 -3.32
CA ALA A 131 15.89 13.09 -2.08
C ALA A 131 17.15 12.26 -2.37
N ASP A 132 18.25 12.62 -1.71
CA ASP A 132 19.39 11.71 -1.60
C ASP A 132 19.03 10.62 -0.59
N LEU A 133 18.79 9.45 -1.09
CA LEU A 133 18.40 8.27 -0.29
C LEU A 133 19.61 7.35 -0.01
N SER A 134 20.82 7.77 -0.37
CA SER A 134 22.04 6.94 -0.22
C SER A 134 22.35 6.60 1.24
N ASP A 135 22.00 7.50 2.17
CA ASP A 135 22.25 7.34 3.61
C ASP A 135 21.06 6.77 4.39
N VAL A 136 19.97 6.41 3.72
CA VAL A 136 18.80 5.87 4.40
C VAL A 136 19.08 4.44 4.86
N ALA A 137 19.26 4.28 6.17
CA ALA A 137 19.46 2.97 6.76
C ALA A 137 18.25 2.05 6.54
N ARG A 138 18.53 0.83 6.18
CA ARG A 138 17.51 -0.20 6.03
C ARG A 138 17.13 -0.73 7.42
N PRO A 139 15.85 -0.60 7.84
CA PRO A 139 15.41 -1.06 9.15
C PRO A 139 15.32 -2.60 9.19
N THR A 140 15.11 -3.15 10.39
CA THR A 140 14.79 -4.57 10.52
C THR A 140 13.40 -4.88 9.97
N TYR A 141 13.16 -6.14 9.65
CA TYR A 141 11.84 -6.62 9.23
C TYR A 141 10.77 -6.31 10.28
N GLU A 142 11.10 -6.55 11.55
CA GLU A 142 10.23 -6.30 12.70
C GLU A 142 9.83 -4.82 12.81
N GLN A 143 10.78 -3.90 12.65
CA GLN A 143 10.46 -2.45 12.63
C GLN A 143 9.48 -2.06 11.52
N CYS A 144 9.55 -2.72 10.36
CA CYS A 144 8.55 -2.50 9.31
C CYS A 144 7.18 -3.03 9.70
N VAL A 145 7.12 -4.21 10.32
CA VAL A 145 5.86 -4.79 10.81
C VAL A 145 5.23 -3.88 11.88
N ASP A 146 6.03 -3.39 12.82
CA ASP A 146 5.57 -2.44 13.86
C ASP A 146 4.98 -1.17 13.25
N GLN A 147 5.62 -0.61 12.22
CA GLN A 147 5.10 0.57 11.53
C GLN A 147 3.79 0.26 10.78
N ILE A 148 3.69 -0.90 10.12
CA ILE A 148 2.46 -1.34 9.46
C ILE A 148 1.32 -1.44 10.48
N ILE A 149 1.56 -2.10 11.62
CA ILE A 149 0.58 -2.25 12.70
C ILE A 149 0.15 -0.88 13.23
N LYS A 150 1.10 0.02 13.46
CA LYS A 150 0.81 1.39 13.92
C LYS A 150 -0.09 2.16 12.94
N ASP A 151 0.16 2.04 11.66
CA ASP A 151 -0.67 2.66 10.63
C ASP A 151 -2.06 2.01 10.55
N ILE A 152 -2.16 0.68 10.69
CA ILE A 152 -3.43 -0.04 10.78
C ILE A 152 -4.24 0.46 11.99
N ASP A 153 -3.63 0.53 13.17
CA ASP A 153 -4.29 0.98 14.38
C ASP A 153 -4.77 2.43 14.25
N SER A 154 -3.98 3.28 13.60
CA SER A 154 -4.40 4.65 13.25
C SER A 154 -5.58 4.67 12.28
N ALA A 155 -5.56 3.81 11.25
CA ALA A 155 -6.67 3.71 10.30
C ALA A 155 -7.97 3.25 10.97
N LEU A 156 -7.90 2.29 11.88
CA LEU A 156 -9.06 1.74 12.61
C LEU A 156 -9.80 2.79 13.45
N VAL A 157 -9.12 3.86 13.87
CA VAL A 157 -9.77 4.98 14.60
C VAL A 157 -10.77 5.72 13.71
N TYR A 158 -10.50 5.80 12.41
CA TYR A 158 -11.24 6.66 11.47
C TYR A 158 -12.12 5.89 10.49
N LEU A 159 -11.74 4.64 10.16
CA LEU A 159 -12.48 3.84 9.19
C LEU A 159 -13.77 3.26 9.79
N PRO A 160 -14.83 3.10 8.98
CA PRO A 160 -16.00 2.33 9.40
C PRO A 160 -15.61 0.87 9.63
N ALA A 161 -16.27 0.22 10.58
CA ALA A 161 -16.02 -1.20 10.88
C ALA A 161 -16.21 -2.10 9.65
N ALA A 162 -17.21 -1.82 8.84
CA ALA A 162 -17.41 -2.45 7.54
C ALA A 162 -18.00 -1.45 6.54
N ASN A 163 -17.59 -1.54 5.28
CA ASN A 163 -18.08 -0.65 4.22
C ASN A 163 -19.61 -0.72 4.02
N ARG A 164 -20.22 -1.89 4.27
CA ARG A 164 -21.69 -2.04 4.24
C ARG A 164 -22.40 -1.15 5.26
N ASP A 165 -21.77 -0.86 6.39
CA ASP A 165 -22.35 0.01 7.42
C ASP A 165 -22.23 1.48 7.02
N PHE A 166 -21.14 1.85 6.36
CA PHE A 166 -20.98 3.17 5.74
C PHE A 166 -22.07 3.43 4.68
N LEU A 167 -22.43 2.41 3.89
CA LEU A 167 -23.49 2.54 2.87
C LEU A 167 -24.88 2.81 3.44
N LYS A 168 -25.08 2.59 4.75
CA LYS A 168 -26.30 2.97 5.46
C LYS A 168 -26.30 4.43 5.87
N ASP A 169 -25.18 5.13 5.80
CA ASP A 169 -25.08 6.56 6.07
C ASP A 169 -25.73 7.35 4.94
N GLN A 170 -26.99 7.73 5.13
CA GLN A 170 -27.77 8.47 4.15
C GLN A 170 -27.29 9.91 3.94
N GLU A 171 -26.41 10.42 4.78
CA GLU A 171 -25.84 11.75 4.66
C GLU A 171 -24.61 11.76 3.74
N LEU A 172 -23.71 10.81 3.87
CA LEU A 172 -22.46 10.75 3.09
C LEU A 172 -22.56 10.00 1.77
N VAL A 173 -23.38 8.95 1.70
CA VAL A 173 -23.51 8.12 0.49
C VAL A 173 -23.95 8.91 -0.75
N PRO A 174 -24.88 9.87 -0.68
CA PRO A 174 -25.23 10.69 -1.84
C PRO A 174 -24.06 11.50 -2.40
N ILE A 175 -23.06 11.79 -1.58
CA ILE A 175 -21.91 12.62 -1.93
C ILE A 175 -20.72 11.77 -2.39
N THR A 176 -20.41 10.70 -1.66
CA THR A 176 -19.27 9.84 -1.93
C THR A 176 -19.60 8.71 -2.90
N GLY A 177 -20.88 8.45 -3.14
CA GLY A 177 -21.36 7.34 -3.96
C GLY A 177 -21.03 5.97 -3.38
N ALA A 178 -21.40 4.92 -4.10
CA ALA A 178 -21.11 3.53 -3.75
C ALA A 178 -19.60 3.14 -3.90
N VAL A 179 -18.74 4.12 -4.16
CA VAL A 179 -17.29 3.93 -4.42
C VAL A 179 -16.55 3.30 -3.25
N ARG A 180 -17.10 3.38 -2.04
CA ARG A 180 -16.48 2.77 -0.85
C ARG A 180 -16.41 1.24 -0.89
N TYR A 181 -17.17 0.56 -1.71
CA TYR A 181 -17.07 -0.90 -1.87
C TYR A 181 -15.68 -1.40 -2.24
N ARG A 182 -14.81 -0.52 -2.77
CA ARG A 182 -13.45 -0.85 -3.20
C ARG A 182 -12.37 -0.21 -2.34
N ARG A 183 -12.73 0.33 -1.17
CA ARG A 183 -11.80 0.97 -0.24
C ARG A 183 -11.63 0.08 0.99
N PHE A 184 -10.56 0.35 1.74
CA PHE A 184 -10.34 -0.31 3.01
C PHE A 184 -11.44 0.02 4.02
N ASP A 185 -11.75 -0.94 4.87
CA ASP A 185 -12.60 -0.82 6.03
C ASP A 185 -11.93 -1.48 7.24
N GLY A 186 -12.55 -1.35 8.41
CA GLY A 186 -11.99 -1.92 9.64
C GLY A 186 -11.78 -3.42 9.55
N ALA A 187 -12.71 -4.16 8.91
CA ALA A 187 -12.57 -5.60 8.73
C ALA A 187 -11.36 -5.95 7.84
N GLY A 188 -11.16 -5.22 6.73
CA GLY A 188 -10.01 -5.39 5.86
C GLY A 188 -8.69 -5.07 6.55
N MET A 189 -8.67 -4.02 7.39
CA MET A 189 -7.47 -3.67 8.17
C MET A 189 -7.15 -4.71 9.25
N LEU A 190 -8.15 -5.25 9.93
CA LEU A 190 -7.95 -6.33 10.90
C LEU A 190 -7.45 -7.61 10.23
N ALA A 191 -7.94 -7.92 9.02
CA ALA A 191 -7.43 -9.06 8.24
C ALA A 191 -5.98 -8.86 7.79
N LEU A 192 -5.56 -7.62 7.49
CA LEU A 192 -4.15 -7.31 7.18
C LEU A 192 -3.26 -7.41 8.43
N LYS A 193 -3.81 -7.07 9.61
CA LYS A 193 -3.08 -7.12 10.90
C LYS A 193 -2.84 -8.56 11.39
N ALA A 194 -3.74 -9.50 11.07
CA ALA A 194 -3.64 -10.91 11.46
C ALA A 194 -2.59 -11.68 10.67
#